data_190e3cef077376abb6edc99c4cada410
#
_entry.id   190e3cef077376abb6edc99c4cada410
#
_cell.length_a   1.000
_cell.length_b   1.000
_cell.length_c   1.000
_cell.angle_alpha   90.00
_cell.angle_beta   90.00
_cell.angle_gamma   90.00
#
_symmetry.space_group_name_H-M   'P 1'
#
loop_
_entity.id
_entity.type
_entity.pdbx_description
1 polymer ?
#
loop_
_entity_poly.entity_id
_entity_poly.type
_entity_poly.pdbx_seq_one_letter_code
_entity_poly.pdbx_strand_id
1 'polypeptide(L)'
;VTGGDPSDEELLAEQIRYYEARAPVYEQLYFLRGTHATDDEAFIRSWRRETSTLERFVEHLDTNGDVLELACGNGLWTRLLAPGSGRLTAIDSSMRMLERNREWIADPRVRYVRADLFTLELDGRFDLVFAGFFLSHIPPGHWRPFWVKVARWLAPGGTIAFVDDVWGPDRPRSGDRVSGGPEHAHVRRLEGSSFTIVKRFFRPDTLVEAFGQAGFDADVSTTGAHFLFGTARRVRRASAMSRG
;
A
#
# COMPACT_ATOMS: atom_id res chain seq x y z
N VAL A 1 -9.50 -6.56 33.91
CA VAL A 1 -10.22 -6.47 32.64
C VAL A 1 -9.48 -7.40 31.68
N THR A 2 -10.03 -8.59 31.44
CA THR A 2 -9.53 -9.56 30.47
C THR A 2 -9.89 -9.01 29.07
N GLY A 3 -9.03 -8.16 28.54
CA GLY A 3 -9.11 -7.77 27.14
C GLY A 3 -8.67 -8.98 26.30
N GLY A 4 -9.58 -9.56 25.53
CA GLY A 4 -9.23 -10.49 24.47
C GLY A 4 -8.33 -9.81 23.42
N ASP A 5 -7.69 -10.60 22.57
CA ASP A 5 -6.91 -10.07 21.45
C ASP A 5 -7.81 -9.22 20.55
N PRO A 6 -7.33 -8.08 20.02
CA PRO A 6 -8.12 -7.25 19.12
C PRO A 6 -8.46 -8.03 17.84
N SER A 7 -9.70 -7.93 17.40
CA SER A 7 -10.15 -8.48 16.13
C SER A 7 -9.55 -7.70 14.95
N ASP A 8 -9.52 -8.31 13.76
CA ASP A 8 -9.07 -7.63 12.55
C ASP A 8 -9.90 -6.36 12.26
N GLU A 9 -11.21 -6.36 12.57
CA GLU A 9 -12.09 -5.21 12.39
C GLU A 9 -11.71 -4.06 13.34
N GLU A 10 -11.41 -4.35 14.60
CA GLU A 10 -10.95 -3.36 15.57
C GLU A 10 -9.60 -2.77 15.15
N LEU A 11 -8.66 -3.62 14.69
CA LEU A 11 -7.36 -3.19 14.18
C LEU A 11 -7.50 -2.27 12.95
N LEU A 12 -8.37 -2.61 12.00
CA LEU A 12 -8.61 -1.80 10.81
C LEU A 12 -9.26 -0.46 11.16
N ALA A 13 -10.22 -0.44 12.08
CA ALA A 13 -10.84 0.79 12.54
C ALA A 13 -9.82 1.71 13.25
N GLU A 14 -8.93 1.15 14.06
CA GLU A 14 -7.89 1.92 14.75
C GLU A 14 -6.81 2.41 13.78
N GLN A 15 -6.47 1.61 12.77
CA GLN A 15 -5.56 1.99 11.70
C GLN A 15 -6.05 3.22 10.93
N ILE A 16 -7.36 3.32 10.63
CA ILE A 16 -7.95 4.50 10.01
C ILE A 16 -7.73 5.72 10.89
N ARG A 17 -8.00 5.63 12.21
CA ARG A 17 -7.75 6.73 13.15
C ARG A 17 -6.29 7.13 13.22
N TYR A 18 -5.37 6.16 13.21
CA TYR A 18 -3.94 6.42 13.19
C TYR A 18 -3.53 7.22 11.96
N TYR A 19 -3.94 6.82 10.76
CA TYR A 19 -3.57 7.52 9.53
C TYR A 19 -4.24 8.87 9.40
N GLU A 20 -5.46 9.05 9.90
CA GLU A 20 -6.10 10.36 10.01
C GLU A 20 -5.30 11.31 10.91
N ALA A 21 -4.81 10.83 12.05
CA ALA A 21 -3.98 11.62 12.97
C ALA A 21 -2.58 11.89 12.38
N ARG A 22 -1.99 10.93 11.66
CA ARG A 22 -0.64 11.01 11.10
C ARG A 22 -0.55 11.86 9.84
N ALA A 23 -1.65 12.17 9.18
CA ALA A 23 -1.67 12.87 7.90
C ALA A 23 -0.75 14.12 7.84
N PRO A 24 -0.64 14.98 8.87
CA PRO A 24 0.23 16.16 8.83
C PRO A 24 1.72 15.87 8.70
N VAL A 25 2.16 14.68 9.11
CA VAL A 25 3.59 14.31 9.18
C VAL A 25 3.92 13.03 8.40
N TYR A 26 2.98 12.53 7.61
CA TYR A 26 3.08 11.21 6.97
C TYR A 26 4.33 11.05 6.11
N GLU A 27 4.64 12.04 5.29
CA GLU A 27 5.77 12.02 4.34
C GLU A 27 7.13 12.25 4.99
N GLN A 28 7.18 12.66 6.27
CA GLN A 28 8.44 13.02 6.93
C GLN A 28 9.45 11.87 6.94
N LEU A 29 8.99 10.63 7.14
CA LEU A 29 9.87 9.46 7.08
C LEU A 29 10.45 9.26 5.68
N TYR A 30 9.63 9.36 4.65
CA TYR A 30 10.06 9.13 3.28
C TYR A 30 11.13 10.13 2.83
N PHE A 31 10.95 11.41 3.21
CA PHE A 31 11.87 12.49 2.88
C PHE A 31 12.94 12.75 3.96
N LEU A 32 13.03 11.92 5.00
CA LEU A 32 13.95 12.09 6.14
C LEU A 32 13.87 13.49 6.75
N ARG A 33 12.65 13.93 7.08
CA ARG A 33 12.35 15.27 7.64
C ARG A 33 11.77 15.17 9.05
N GLY A 34 11.73 16.29 9.76
CA GLY A 34 11.13 16.40 11.09
C GLY A 34 11.75 15.40 12.08
N THR A 35 10.95 14.60 12.76
CA THR A 35 11.41 13.60 13.72
C THR A 35 12.20 12.44 13.11
N HIS A 36 12.20 12.32 11.78
CA HIS A 36 12.94 11.32 11.02
C HIS A 36 14.21 11.87 10.36
N ALA A 37 14.57 13.13 10.63
CA ALA A 37 15.85 13.67 10.19
C ALA A 37 17.01 12.96 10.88
N THR A 38 18.11 12.75 10.17
CA THR A 38 19.30 12.06 10.66
C THR A 38 20.54 12.64 10.00
N ASP A 39 21.67 12.60 10.71
CA ASP A 39 22.99 13.00 10.21
C ASP A 39 23.82 11.79 9.75
N ASP A 40 23.27 10.57 9.81
CA ASP A 40 23.92 9.38 9.27
C ASP A 40 23.94 9.42 7.75
N GLU A 41 25.07 9.89 7.22
CA GLU A 41 25.24 10.02 5.77
C GLU A 41 25.18 8.68 5.02
N ALA A 42 25.62 7.58 5.64
CA ALA A 42 25.58 6.27 4.98
C ALA A 42 24.13 5.80 4.85
N PHE A 43 23.34 5.96 5.90
CA PHE A 43 21.91 5.70 5.89
C PHE A 43 21.19 6.61 4.87
N ILE A 44 21.44 7.93 4.88
CA ILE A 44 20.82 8.88 3.94
C ILE A 44 21.11 8.50 2.50
N ARG A 45 22.37 8.15 2.17
CA ARG A 45 22.74 7.71 0.81
C ARG A 45 22.03 6.42 0.40
N SER A 46 21.97 5.44 1.29
CA SER A 46 21.28 4.17 1.04
C SER A 46 19.77 4.40 0.84
N TRP A 47 19.15 5.13 1.76
CA TRP A 47 17.72 5.46 1.71
C TRP A 47 17.33 6.19 0.42
N ARG A 48 18.08 7.26 0.05
CA ARG A 48 17.83 8.01 -1.18
C ARG A 48 17.99 7.17 -2.44
N ARG A 49 18.98 6.30 -2.50
CA ARG A 49 19.15 5.37 -3.62
C ARG A 49 17.96 4.44 -3.75
N GLU A 50 17.48 3.90 -2.64
CA GLU A 50 16.37 2.96 -2.64
C GLU A 50 15.03 3.65 -2.95
N THR A 51 14.75 4.81 -2.36
CA THR A 51 13.55 5.59 -2.69
C THR A 51 13.54 6.05 -4.15
N SER A 52 14.70 6.48 -4.70
CA SER A 52 14.82 6.79 -6.13
C SER A 52 14.59 5.58 -7.03
N THR A 53 14.88 4.38 -6.57
CA THR A 53 14.58 3.15 -7.32
C THR A 53 13.07 2.90 -7.37
N LEU A 54 12.37 3.11 -6.26
CA LEU A 54 10.91 3.04 -6.23
C LEU A 54 10.25 4.09 -7.12
N GLU A 55 10.73 5.34 -7.05
CA GLU A 55 10.19 6.44 -7.87
C GLU A 55 10.34 6.11 -9.36
N ARG A 56 11.54 5.69 -9.80
CA ARG A 56 11.74 5.26 -11.19
C ARG A 56 10.84 4.09 -11.58
N PHE A 57 10.64 3.10 -10.71
CA PHE A 57 9.72 2.01 -10.99
C PHE A 57 8.31 2.53 -11.25
N VAL A 58 7.80 3.44 -10.40
CA VAL A 58 6.46 4.02 -10.57
C VAL A 58 6.36 4.89 -11.82
N GLU A 59 7.37 5.71 -12.11
CA GLU A 59 7.43 6.56 -13.32
C GLU A 59 7.44 5.76 -14.63
N HIS A 60 7.92 4.51 -14.61
CA HIS A 60 7.95 3.62 -15.79
C HIS A 60 6.72 2.71 -15.91
N LEU A 61 5.76 2.81 -14.99
CA LEU A 61 4.50 2.09 -15.14
C LEU A 61 3.71 2.64 -16.33
N ASP A 62 3.04 1.75 -17.07
CA ASP A 62 2.10 2.18 -18.10
C ASP A 62 0.83 2.72 -17.41
N THR A 63 0.73 4.04 -17.38
CA THR A 63 -0.40 4.77 -16.81
C THR A 63 -1.36 5.31 -17.87
N ASN A 64 -1.14 5.00 -19.18
CA ASN A 64 -2.01 5.42 -20.28
C ASN A 64 -3.38 4.71 -20.22
N GLY A 65 -4.29 5.21 -19.43
CA GLY A 65 -5.61 4.59 -19.26
C GLY A 65 -6.24 4.97 -17.94
N ASP A 66 -7.11 4.09 -17.46
CA ASP A 66 -7.77 4.25 -16.18
C ASP A 66 -6.91 3.66 -15.07
N VAL A 67 -6.46 4.51 -14.16
CA VAL A 67 -5.61 4.15 -13.02
C VAL A 67 -6.41 4.23 -11.73
N LEU A 68 -6.28 3.22 -10.88
CA LEU A 68 -6.82 3.19 -9.53
C LEU A 68 -5.66 3.16 -8.52
N GLU A 69 -5.57 4.16 -7.67
CA GLU A 69 -4.62 4.19 -6.56
C GLU A 69 -5.34 3.83 -5.25
N LEU A 70 -4.91 2.74 -4.63
CA LEU A 70 -5.43 2.22 -3.37
C LEU A 70 -4.66 2.82 -2.19
N ALA A 71 -5.37 3.31 -1.17
CA ALA A 71 -4.77 3.97 0.01
C ALA A 71 -3.77 5.05 -0.41
N CYS A 72 -4.24 6.01 -1.21
CA CYS A 72 -3.39 7.02 -1.86
C CYS A 72 -2.68 7.97 -0.89
N GLY A 73 -3.08 7.98 0.37
CA GLY A 73 -2.48 8.82 1.40
C GLY A 73 -2.46 10.31 1.00
N ASN A 74 -1.41 10.99 1.39
CA ASN A 74 -1.21 12.41 1.13
C ASN A 74 -0.66 12.76 -0.26
N GLY A 75 -0.56 11.77 -1.19
CA GLY A 75 -0.17 12.02 -2.57
C GLY A 75 1.26 11.63 -2.94
N LEU A 76 1.97 10.93 -2.06
CA LEU A 76 3.35 10.51 -2.31
C LEU A 76 3.53 9.82 -3.66
N TRP A 77 2.62 8.95 -4.04
CA TRP A 77 2.65 8.23 -5.31
C TRP A 77 1.73 8.85 -6.36
N THR A 78 0.62 9.49 -5.95
CA THR A 78 -0.30 10.22 -6.84
C THR A 78 0.48 11.20 -7.74
N ARG A 79 1.51 11.89 -7.18
CA ARG A 79 2.36 12.85 -7.92
C ARG A 79 3.11 12.23 -9.11
N LEU A 80 3.41 10.93 -9.06
CA LEU A 80 4.10 10.21 -10.13
C LEU A 80 3.12 9.54 -11.09
N LEU A 81 1.96 9.12 -10.60
CA LEU A 81 0.92 8.46 -11.40
C LEU A 81 0.09 9.44 -12.23
N ALA A 82 -0.28 10.59 -11.66
CA ALA A 82 -1.20 11.54 -12.28
C ALA A 82 -0.72 12.10 -13.63
N PRO A 83 0.57 12.46 -13.83
CA PRO A 83 1.01 13.07 -15.09
C PRO A 83 0.76 12.21 -16.33
N GLY A 84 0.93 10.88 -16.21
CA GLY A 84 0.75 9.93 -17.31
C GLY A 84 -0.66 9.36 -17.45
N SER A 85 -1.53 9.56 -16.44
CA SER A 85 -2.85 8.93 -16.40
C SER A 85 -3.84 9.58 -17.35
N GLY A 86 -4.63 8.76 -18.04
CA GLY A 86 -5.84 9.22 -18.72
C GLY A 86 -6.89 9.69 -17.69
N ARG A 87 -7.16 8.86 -16.71
CA ARG A 87 -7.96 9.16 -15.51
C ARG A 87 -7.34 8.47 -14.31
N LEU A 88 -7.18 9.19 -13.20
CA LEU A 88 -6.72 8.62 -11.93
C LEU A 88 -7.82 8.71 -10.88
N THR A 89 -8.21 7.56 -10.33
CA THR A 89 -9.07 7.49 -9.14
C THR A 89 -8.20 7.16 -7.93
N ALA A 90 -8.11 8.09 -7.00
CA ALA A 90 -7.31 7.97 -5.78
C ALA A 90 -8.23 7.77 -4.57
N ILE A 91 -8.05 6.66 -3.86
CA ILE A 91 -8.92 6.25 -2.75
C ILE A 91 -8.13 6.22 -1.45
N ASP A 92 -8.71 6.81 -0.40
CA ASP A 92 -8.24 6.67 0.97
C ASP A 92 -9.41 6.74 1.95
N SER A 93 -9.26 6.13 3.12
CA SER A 93 -10.26 6.21 4.21
C SER A 93 -10.15 7.51 5.01
N SER A 94 -8.98 8.14 5.05
CA SER A 94 -8.70 9.37 5.77
C SER A 94 -9.05 10.60 4.93
N MET A 95 -9.95 11.45 5.45
CA MET A 95 -10.28 12.72 4.80
C MET A 95 -9.08 13.66 4.77
N ARG A 96 -8.32 13.73 5.85
CA ARG A 96 -7.12 14.58 5.93
C ARG A 96 -6.05 14.18 4.93
N MET A 97 -5.88 12.88 4.69
CA MET A 97 -4.97 12.41 3.64
C MET A 97 -5.42 12.89 2.27
N LEU A 98 -6.71 12.74 1.94
CA LEU A 98 -7.26 13.17 0.66
C LEU A 98 -7.18 14.69 0.44
N GLU A 99 -7.41 15.48 1.48
CA GLU A 99 -7.28 16.95 1.43
C GLU A 99 -5.83 17.34 1.11
N ARG A 100 -4.86 16.79 1.82
CA ARG A 100 -3.43 17.04 1.58
C ARG A 100 -3.00 16.56 0.19
N ASN A 101 -3.48 15.40 -0.24
CA ASN A 101 -3.20 14.89 -1.58
C ASN A 101 -3.72 15.87 -2.65
N ARG A 102 -4.98 16.30 -2.52
CA ARG A 102 -5.59 17.26 -3.46
C ARG A 102 -4.85 18.59 -3.50
N GLU A 103 -4.44 19.12 -2.33
CA GLU A 103 -3.66 20.35 -2.24
C GLU A 103 -2.28 20.21 -2.89
N TRP A 104 -1.60 19.09 -2.66
CA TRP A 104 -0.27 18.84 -3.20
C TRP A 104 -0.27 18.60 -4.70
N ILE A 105 -1.20 17.79 -5.20
CA ILE A 105 -1.24 17.39 -6.61
C ILE A 105 -1.86 18.49 -7.49
N ALA A 106 -2.92 19.14 -7.01
CA ALA A 106 -3.63 20.22 -7.69
C ALA A 106 -3.99 19.92 -9.16
N ASP A 107 -4.24 18.64 -9.50
CA ASP A 107 -4.62 18.18 -10.84
C ASP A 107 -6.12 17.85 -10.87
N PRO A 108 -6.95 18.58 -11.65
CA PRO A 108 -8.39 18.35 -11.72
C PRO A 108 -8.78 17.01 -12.36
N ARG A 109 -7.86 16.30 -13.02
CA ARG A 109 -8.09 14.97 -13.59
C ARG A 109 -8.13 13.87 -12.55
N VAL A 110 -7.59 14.12 -11.33
CA VAL A 110 -7.59 13.16 -10.24
C VAL A 110 -8.95 13.16 -9.53
N ARG A 111 -9.62 12.03 -9.56
CA ARG A 111 -10.85 11.79 -8.81
C ARG A 111 -10.52 11.24 -7.43
N TYR A 112 -10.81 11.98 -6.38
CA TYR A 112 -10.63 11.56 -5.00
C TYR A 112 -11.90 10.92 -4.44
N VAL A 113 -11.76 9.74 -3.82
CA VAL A 113 -12.85 8.99 -3.22
C VAL A 113 -12.51 8.64 -1.78
N ARG A 114 -13.30 9.12 -0.82
CA ARG A 114 -13.19 8.67 0.56
C ARG A 114 -13.94 7.36 0.73
N ALA A 115 -13.24 6.27 1.02
CA ALA A 115 -13.85 4.97 1.25
C ALA A 115 -12.92 4.04 2.03
N ASP A 116 -13.53 3.10 2.75
CA ASP A 116 -12.83 1.94 3.28
C ASP A 116 -12.67 0.90 2.16
N LEU A 117 -11.41 0.58 1.83
CA LEU A 117 -11.08 -0.36 0.77
C LEU A 117 -11.58 -1.79 1.02
N PHE A 118 -11.81 -2.17 2.27
CA PHE A 118 -12.30 -3.52 2.60
C PHE A 118 -13.80 -3.69 2.34
N THR A 119 -14.57 -2.62 2.42
CA THR A 119 -16.03 -2.63 2.20
C THR A 119 -16.45 -2.02 0.87
N LEU A 120 -15.55 -1.27 0.21
CA LEU A 120 -15.84 -0.58 -1.05
C LEU A 120 -16.19 -1.56 -2.18
N GLU A 121 -17.23 -1.23 -2.93
CA GLU A 121 -17.51 -1.79 -4.23
C GLU A 121 -17.38 -0.68 -5.30
N LEU A 122 -16.74 -1.00 -6.41
CA LEU A 122 -16.54 -0.09 -7.53
C LEU A 122 -17.15 -0.66 -8.81
N ASP A 123 -17.88 0.18 -9.50
CA ASP A 123 -18.26 -0.03 -10.89
C ASP A 123 -17.15 0.57 -11.77
N GLY A 124 -16.45 -0.27 -12.51
CA GLY A 124 -15.37 0.19 -13.38
C GLY A 124 -14.33 -0.88 -13.64
N ARG A 125 -13.48 -0.58 -14.60
CA ARG A 125 -12.33 -1.40 -14.92
C ARG A 125 -11.13 -0.50 -15.10
N PHE A 126 -10.02 -0.91 -14.48
CA PHE A 126 -8.77 -0.14 -14.45
C PHE A 126 -7.67 -0.91 -15.17
N ASP A 127 -6.89 -0.21 -15.96
CA ASP A 127 -5.74 -0.76 -16.68
C ASP A 127 -4.57 -0.97 -15.70
N LEU A 128 -4.47 -0.09 -14.71
CA LEU A 128 -3.51 -0.18 -13.62
C LEU A 128 -4.21 0.00 -12.26
N VAL A 129 -3.94 -0.92 -11.33
CA VAL A 129 -4.25 -0.76 -9.90
C VAL A 129 -2.93 -0.61 -9.17
N PHE A 130 -2.72 0.50 -8.48
CA PHE A 130 -1.50 0.77 -7.73
C PHE A 130 -1.74 0.76 -6.22
N ALA A 131 -0.82 0.16 -5.47
CA ALA A 131 -0.84 0.12 -4.01
C ALA A 131 0.54 0.48 -3.44
N GLY A 132 0.67 1.67 -2.83
CA GLY A 132 1.91 2.14 -2.22
C GLY A 132 1.87 2.10 -0.70
N PHE A 133 2.74 1.28 -0.06
CA PHE A 133 2.82 1.09 1.39
C PHE A 133 1.50 0.66 2.04
N PHE A 134 0.71 -0.15 1.32
CA PHE A 134 -0.60 -0.61 1.76
C PHE A 134 -0.68 -2.11 2.01
N LEU A 135 0.07 -2.93 1.26
CA LEU A 135 0.01 -4.39 1.37
C LEU A 135 0.28 -4.87 2.80
N SER A 136 1.24 -4.25 3.47
CA SER A 136 1.62 -4.52 4.85
C SER A 136 0.52 -4.21 5.87
N HIS A 137 -0.52 -3.51 5.47
CA HIS A 137 -1.66 -3.11 6.29
C HIS A 137 -2.93 -3.93 6.07
N ILE A 138 -2.83 -4.99 5.26
CA ILE A 138 -3.94 -5.94 5.04
C ILE A 138 -3.79 -7.10 6.02
N PRO A 139 -4.77 -7.36 6.92
CA PRO A 139 -4.74 -8.52 7.81
C PRO A 139 -4.68 -9.84 7.01
N PRO A 140 -4.07 -10.90 7.55
CA PRO A 140 -3.97 -12.19 6.86
C PRO A 140 -5.30 -12.73 6.38
N GLY A 141 -6.34 -12.67 7.22
CA GLY A 141 -7.70 -13.14 6.90
C GLY A 141 -8.37 -12.36 5.77
N HIS A 142 -7.99 -11.09 5.59
CA HIS A 142 -8.52 -10.22 4.54
C HIS A 142 -7.74 -10.28 3.22
N TRP A 143 -6.55 -10.88 3.19
CA TRP A 143 -5.66 -10.85 2.03
C TRP A 143 -6.34 -11.40 0.76
N ARG A 144 -6.76 -12.65 0.81
CA ARG A 144 -7.37 -13.31 -0.37
C ARG A 144 -8.71 -12.67 -0.77
N PRO A 145 -9.67 -12.42 0.14
CA PRO A 145 -10.91 -11.73 -0.20
C PRO A 145 -10.68 -10.37 -0.86
N PHE A 146 -9.73 -9.57 -0.36
CA PHE A 146 -9.40 -8.27 -0.90
C PHE A 146 -8.90 -8.35 -2.35
N TRP A 147 -7.93 -9.19 -2.63
CA TRP A 147 -7.38 -9.32 -3.99
C TRP A 147 -8.35 -9.96 -4.97
N VAL A 148 -9.22 -10.86 -4.53
CA VAL A 148 -10.34 -11.38 -5.35
C VAL A 148 -11.29 -10.25 -5.74
N LYS A 149 -11.54 -9.30 -4.83
CA LYS A 149 -12.34 -8.10 -5.10
C LYS A 149 -11.61 -7.18 -6.09
N VAL A 150 -10.35 -6.86 -5.86
CA VAL A 150 -9.50 -6.05 -6.76
C VAL A 150 -9.46 -6.66 -8.17
N ALA A 151 -9.44 -7.98 -8.28
CA ALA A 151 -9.49 -8.66 -9.58
C ALA A 151 -10.73 -8.32 -10.41
N ARG A 152 -11.85 -7.94 -9.78
CA ARG A 152 -13.06 -7.50 -10.50
C ARG A 152 -12.92 -6.08 -11.03
N TRP A 153 -12.06 -5.28 -10.42
CA TRP A 153 -11.78 -3.90 -10.85
C TRP A 153 -10.74 -3.82 -11.97
N LEU A 154 -9.98 -4.89 -12.22
CA LEU A 154 -9.01 -4.91 -13.32
C LEU A 154 -9.70 -5.06 -14.67
N ALA A 155 -9.28 -4.26 -15.64
CA ALA A 155 -9.57 -4.45 -17.06
C ALA A 155 -8.98 -5.77 -17.58
N PRO A 156 -9.45 -6.32 -18.69
CA PRO A 156 -8.79 -7.43 -19.36
C PRO A 156 -7.35 -7.08 -19.73
N GLY A 157 -6.38 -7.79 -19.15
CA GLY A 157 -4.94 -7.48 -19.29
C GLY A 157 -4.38 -6.45 -18.32
N GLY A 158 -5.22 -5.88 -17.47
CA GLY A 158 -4.83 -4.91 -16.45
C GLY A 158 -3.83 -5.49 -15.45
N THR A 159 -3.04 -4.60 -14.87
CA THR A 159 -1.92 -4.93 -13.98
C THR A 159 -2.14 -4.33 -12.60
N ILE A 160 -1.74 -5.05 -11.56
CA ILE A 160 -1.50 -4.51 -10.22
C ILE A 160 -0.03 -4.14 -10.15
N ALA A 161 0.31 -2.94 -9.66
CA ALA A 161 1.66 -2.57 -9.29
C ALA A 161 1.70 -2.15 -7.83
N PHE A 162 2.81 -2.40 -7.15
CA PHE A 162 2.92 -2.10 -5.73
C PHE A 162 4.34 -1.78 -5.30
N VAL A 163 4.42 -1.02 -4.22
CA VAL A 163 5.64 -0.81 -3.43
C VAL A 163 5.30 -0.97 -1.95
N ASP A 164 6.17 -1.60 -1.16
CA ASP A 164 5.98 -1.73 0.28
C ASP A 164 7.31 -1.94 1.01
N ASP A 165 7.23 -2.09 2.30
CA ASP A 165 8.36 -2.39 3.17
C ASP A 165 8.80 -3.85 3.02
N VAL A 166 10.10 -4.08 2.85
CA VAL A 166 10.67 -5.44 2.83
C VAL A 166 10.92 -5.94 4.26
N TRP A 167 10.78 -7.24 4.47
CA TRP A 167 11.25 -7.86 5.70
C TRP A 167 12.78 -7.91 5.72
N GLY A 168 13.39 -7.53 6.86
CA GLY A 168 14.82 -7.63 7.07
C GLY A 168 15.15 -7.85 8.55
N PRO A 169 16.16 -8.69 8.88
CA PRO A 169 16.53 -8.97 10.27
C PRO A 169 17.06 -7.74 11.02
N ASP A 170 17.72 -6.84 10.28
CA ASP A 170 18.39 -5.67 10.85
C ASP A 170 17.54 -4.38 10.77
N ARG A 171 16.31 -4.51 10.26
CA ARG A 171 15.44 -3.34 10.13
C ARG A 171 14.95 -2.87 11.50
N PRO A 172 15.14 -1.58 11.85
CA PRO A 172 14.51 -1.01 13.03
C PRO A 172 12.99 -1.20 12.93
N ARG A 173 12.43 -1.99 13.83
CA ARG A 173 10.98 -2.19 13.89
C ARG A 173 10.37 -0.92 14.49
N SER A 174 9.77 -0.11 13.68
CA SER A 174 9.00 1.04 14.17
C SER A 174 7.72 0.53 14.84
N GLY A 175 7.65 0.65 16.15
CA GLY A 175 6.53 0.23 17.00
C GLY A 175 6.71 -1.15 17.63
N ASP A 176 6.02 -1.33 18.74
CA ASP A 176 6.02 -2.56 19.53
C ASP A 176 4.97 -3.53 18.98
N ARG A 177 5.25 -4.82 18.99
CA ARG A 177 4.21 -5.84 18.76
C ARG A 177 3.28 -5.88 19.96
N VAL A 178 2.00 -6.14 19.70
CA VAL A 178 1.03 -6.38 20.77
C VAL A 178 1.40 -7.69 21.46
N SER A 179 1.68 -7.63 22.76
CA SER A 179 2.02 -8.82 23.55
C SER A 179 0.79 -9.73 23.66
N GLY A 180 0.94 -10.99 23.26
CA GLY A 180 -0.17 -11.96 23.26
C GLY A 180 -1.21 -11.75 22.16
N GLY A 181 -1.09 -10.70 21.35
CA GLY A 181 -1.99 -10.40 20.24
C GLY A 181 -1.58 -11.04 18.92
N PRO A 182 -2.36 -10.82 17.85
CA PRO A 182 -2.05 -11.30 16.52
C PRO A 182 -0.66 -10.88 16.06
N GLU A 183 0.06 -11.75 15.35
CA GLU A 183 1.45 -11.49 14.94
C GLU A 183 1.61 -10.20 14.12
N HIS A 184 0.57 -9.80 13.42
CA HIS A 184 0.50 -8.60 12.58
C HIS A 184 0.04 -7.34 13.33
N ALA A 185 -0.30 -7.40 14.62
CA ALA A 185 -0.72 -6.25 15.41
C ALA A 185 0.49 -5.51 16.01
N HIS A 186 0.60 -4.22 15.73
CA HIS A 186 1.69 -3.38 16.17
C HIS A 186 1.20 -2.06 16.79
N VAL A 187 1.76 -1.69 17.93
CA VAL A 187 1.50 -0.39 18.55
C VAL A 187 2.31 0.69 17.84
N ARG A 188 1.67 1.80 17.52
CA ARG A 188 2.29 3.04 17.04
C ARG A 188 2.01 4.17 18.01
N ARG A 189 3.02 4.97 18.29
CA ARG A 189 2.87 6.17 19.13
C ARG A 189 2.95 7.41 18.28
N LEU A 190 2.02 8.33 18.47
CA LEU A 190 1.95 9.61 17.79
C LEU A 190 1.45 10.68 18.77
N GLU A 191 2.27 11.69 19.04
CA GLU A 191 1.93 12.86 19.89
C GLU A 191 1.30 12.47 21.24
N GLY A 192 1.89 11.47 21.91
CA GLY A 192 1.41 10.99 23.21
C GLY A 192 0.26 9.99 23.16
N SER A 193 -0.36 9.81 21.99
CA SER A 193 -1.39 8.77 21.77
C SER A 193 -0.78 7.47 21.28
N SER A 194 -1.42 6.34 21.63
CA SER A 194 -1.06 5.01 21.14
C SER A 194 -2.15 4.47 20.25
N PHE A 195 -1.76 3.81 19.17
CA PHE A 195 -2.66 3.19 18.22
C PHE A 195 -2.17 1.77 17.91
N THR A 196 -3.09 0.83 17.79
CA THR A 196 -2.77 -0.52 17.35
C THR A 196 -3.17 -0.67 15.88
N ILE A 197 -2.20 -1.01 15.03
CA ILE A 197 -2.41 -1.13 13.60
C ILE A 197 -1.95 -2.48 13.08
N VAL A 198 -2.47 -2.87 11.93
CA VAL A 198 -1.91 -3.99 11.17
C VAL A 198 -0.57 -3.57 10.57
N LYS A 199 0.48 -4.37 10.79
CA LYS A 199 1.76 -4.24 10.10
C LYS A 199 2.38 -5.61 9.87
N ARG A 200 2.52 -5.95 8.63
CA ARG A 200 3.19 -7.16 8.15
C ARG A 200 4.46 -6.76 7.40
N PHE A 201 5.41 -7.67 7.36
CA PHE A 201 6.60 -7.49 6.53
C PHE A 201 6.73 -8.71 5.62
N PHE A 202 6.89 -8.47 4.34
CA PHE A 202 6.99 -9.52 3.36
C PHE A 202 8.43 -9.77 2.94
N ARG A 203 8.73 -11.03 2.65
CA ARG A 203 9.85 -11.43 1.80
C ARG A 203 9.32 -11.56 0.37
N PRO A 204 10.16 -11.37 -0.65
CA PRO A 204 9.70 -11.50 -2.04
C PRO A 204 9.01 -12.83 -2.34
N ASP A 205 9.62 -13.94 -1.91
CA ASP A 205 9.09 -15.30 -2.07
C ASP A 205 7.72 -15.49 -1.44
N THR A 206 7.56 -15.05 -0.18
CA THR A 206 6.28 -15.16 0.54
C THR A 206 5.20 -14.26 -0.05
N LEU A 207 5.57 -13.11 -0.61
CA LEU A 207 4.61 -12.23 -1.29
C LEU A 207 4.15 -12.81 -2.63
N VAL A 208 5.05 -13.42 -3.40
CA VAL A 208 4.70 -14.16 -4.63
C VAL A 208 3.71 -15.29 -4.31
N GLU A 209 3.97 -16.09 -3.27
CA GLU A 209 3.06 -17.15 -2.84
C GLU A 209 1.68 -16.59 -2.43
N ALA A 210 1.66 -15.49 -1.66
CA ALA A 210 0.41 -14.87 -1.21
C ALA A 210 -0.44 -14.34 -2.38
N PHE A 211 0.19 -13.76 -3.40
CA PHE A 211 -0.51 -13.36 -4.62
C PHE A 211 -0.98 -14.59 -5.42
N GLY A 212 -0.16 -15.65 -5.51
CA GLY A 212 -0.54 -16.91 -6.15
C GLY A 212 -1.81 -17.53 -5.54
N GLN A 213 -1.90 -17.56 -4.21
CA GLN A 213 -3.09 -18.02 -3.47
C GLN A 213 -4.33 -17.15 -3.73
N ALA A 214 -4.14 -15.88 -4.10
CA ALA A 214 -5.21 -14.97 -4.49
C ALA A 214 -5.55 -15.00 -6.00
N GLY A 215 -4.86 -15.82 -6.80
CA GLY A 215 -5.11 -16.01 -8.23
C GLY A 215 -4.34 -15.07 -9.15
N PHE A 216 -3.20 -14.56 -8.67
CA PHE A 216 -2.31 -13.70 -9.45
C PHE A 216 -0.93 -14.34 -9.63
N ASP A 217 -0.32 -14.06 -10.75
CA ASP A 217 1.10 -14.27 -11.01
C ASP A 217 1.83 -12.95 -10.73
N ALA A 218 2.80 -12.98 -9.83
CA ALA A 218 3.48 -11.80 -9.34
C ALA A 218 4.99 -11.88 -9.57
N ASP A 219 5.56 -10.74 -9.99
CA ASP A 219 7.00 -10.50 -10.02
C ASP A 219 7.36 -9.49 -8.93
N VAL A 220 8.26 -9.87 -8.02
CA VAL A 220 8.61 -9.09 -6.83
C VAL A 220 10.12 -8.94 -6.74
N SER A 221 10.56 -7.69 -6.68
CA SER A 221 11.95 -7.29 -6.50
C SER A 221 12.15 -6.50 -5.21
N THR A 222 13.42 -6.34 -4.79
CA THR A 222 13.79 -5.46 -3.67
C THR A 222 14.69 -4.34 -4.13
N THR A 223 14.64 -3.22 -3.42
CA THR A 223 15.59 -2.11 -3.62
C THR A 223 16.92 -2.34 -2.92
N GLY A 224 16.94 -3.28 -1.97
CA GLY A 224 18.05 -3.59 -1.09
C GLY A 224 17.57 -3.92 0.33
N ALA A 225 17.75 -2.97 1.26
CA ALA A 225 17.49 -3.19 2.69
C ALA A 225 16.08 -2.79 3.14
N HIS A 226 15.41 -1.86 2.42
CA HIS A 226 14.24 -1.18 2.98
C HIS A 226 12.93 -1.51 2.29
N PHE A 227 12.92 -1.71 0.97
CA PHE A 227 11.67 -1.78 0.22
C PHE A 227 11.63 -2.96 -0.75
N LEU A 228 10.40 -3.36 -1.05
CA LEU A 228 10.07 -4.23 -2.17
C LEU A 228 9.12 -3.51 -3.12
N PHE A 229 9.12 -3.95 -4.36
CA PHE A 229 8.23 -3.45 -5.41
C PHE A 229 7.97 -4.56 -6.43
N GLY A 230 6.92 -4.42 -7.19
CA GLY A 230 6.61 -5.41 -8.19
C GLY A 230 5.28 -5.20 -8.88
N THR A 231 4.96 -6.17 -9.72
CA THR A 231 3.67 -6.23 -10.43
C THR A 231 3.01 -7.58 -10.24
N ALA A 232 1.68 -7.61 -10.39
CA ALA A 232 0.92 -8.85 -10.40
C ALA A 232 -0.17 -8.80 -11.47
N ARG A 233 -0.43 -9.93 -12.13
CA ARG A 233 -1.45 -10.08 -13.17
C ARG A 233 -2.33 -11.28 -12.86
N ARG A 234 -3.60 -11.20 -13.25
CA ARG A 234 -4.49 -12.36 -13.08
C ARG A 234 -3.97 -13.56 -13.85
N VAL A 235 -3.92 -14.71 -13.18
CA VAL A 235 -3.65 -15.98 -13.87
C VAL A 235 -4.77 -16.23 -14.87
N ARG A 236 -4.42 -16.33 -16.15
CA ARG A 236 -5.39 -16.73 -17.19
C ARG A 236 -5.79 -18.17 -16.93
N ARG A 237 -7.04 -18.42 -16.58
CA ARG A 237 -7.57 -19.78 -16.65
C ARG A 237 -7.50 -20.19 -18.12
N ALA A 238 -6.76 -21.24 -18.42
CA ALA A 238 -6.84 -21.88 -19.75
C ALA A 238 -8.33 -22.17 -19.99
N SER A 239 -8.90 -21.62 -21.06
CA SER A 239 -10.24 -21.96 -21.50
C SER A 239 -10.22 -23.47 -21.71
N ALA A 240 -11.00 -24.20 -20.93
CA ALA A 240 -11.25 -25.60 -21.23
C ALA A 240 -11.86 -25.62 -22.65
N MET A 241 -11.02 -25.97 -23.62
CA MET A 241 -11.53 -26.25 -24.97
C MET A 241 -12.51 -27.40 -24.80
N SER A 242 -13.80 -27.10 -24.89
CA SER A 242 -14.84 -28.08 -25.08
C SER A 242 -14.54 -28.79 -26.41
N ARG A 243 -13.97 -29.98 -26.30
CA ARG A 243 -14.00 -30.91 -27.40
C ARG A 243 -15.45 -31.38 -27.52
N GLY A 244 -16.18 -30.80 -28.46
CA GLY A 244 -17.41 -31.35 -29.01
C GLY A 244 -17.08 -32.45 -30.03
#